data_80aabd1c7fe89dcc50f1850aa53d3cfd
#
_entry.id   80aabd1c7fe89dcc50f1850aa53d3cfd
#
_cell.length_a   1.000
_cell.length_b   1.000
_cell.length_c   1.000
_cell.angle_alpha   90.00
_cell.angle_beta   90.00
_cell.angle_gamma   90.00
#
_symmetry.space_group_name_H-M   'P 1'
#
loop_
_entity.id
_entity.type
_entity.pdbx_description
1 polymer ?
#
loop_
_entity_poly.entity_id
_entity_poly.type
_entity_poly.pdbx_seq_one_letter_code
_entity_poly.pdbx_strand_id
1 'polypeptide(L)'
;MKAKNSSKNQDYMQQVTARETEILLQELTKTLKHNIPGDVVEFGCYKADTSVLYQKLLESMGHGGAFQPENQAAQASQKMLWLYDSFEGLPAKTREDNSAAGDAFQAGELLVTKREVIEKFKKMGLKLPKIKKAFFDDLDIIYDIPEKIS
;
A
#
# COMPACT_ATOMS: atom_id res chain seq x y z
N MET A 1 9.77 41.88 20.54
CA MET A 1 10.50 40.80 19.87
C MET A 1 9.57 39.59 19.75
N LYS A 2 9.02 39.33 18.56
CA LYS A 2 8.14 38.18 18.33
C LYS A 2 9.03 37.04 17.84
N ALA A 3 9.08 35.94 18.61
CA ALA A 3 9.76 34.72 18.21
C ALA A 3 9.07 34.14 16.98
N LYS A 4 9.81 33.99 15.90
CA LYS A 4 9.39 33.25 14.71
C LYS A 4 9.31 31.77 15.07
N ASN A 5 8.09 31.26 15.17
CA ASN A 5 7.85 29.81 15.14
C ASN A 5 8.27 29.32 13.75
N SER A 6 9.45 28.78 13.64
CA SER A 6 9.84 27.99 12.48
C SER A 6 9.06 26.68 12.54
N SER A 7 8.00 26.59 11.74
CA SER A 7 7.38 25.32 11.42
C SER A 7 8.46 24.43 10.81
N LYS A 8 9.03 23.54 11.60
CA LYS A 8 9.75 22.40 11.10
C LYS A 8 8.73 21.55 10.32
N ASN A 9 8.69 21.75 9.02
CA ASN A 9 8.22 20.71 8.13
C ASN A 9 9.13 19.51 8.41
N GLN A 10 8.69 18.64 9.31
CA GLN A 10 9.17 17.28 9.33
C GLN A 10 8.67 16.67 8.01
N ASP A 11 9.53 16.70 7.00
CA ASP A 11 9.50 15.74 5.94
C ASP A 11 9.63 14.39 6.64
N TYR A 12 8.46 13.78 6.94
CA TYR A 12 8.42 12.44 7.48
C TYR A 12 9.16 11.58 6.49
N MET A 13 10.32 11.09 6.91
CA MET A 13 11.24 10.28 6.13
C MET A 13 10.42 9.27 5.31
N GLN A 14 10.79 9.15 4.07
CA GLN A 14 10.31 8.08 3.22
C GLN A 14 10.38 6.77 4.03
N GLN A 15 9.22 6.18 4.37
CA GLN A 15 9.15 5.00 5.25
C GLN A 15 9.93 3.82 4.67
N VAL A 16 10.06 3.80 3.35
CA VAL A 16 10.81 2.79 2.59
C VAL A 16 11.94 3.50 1.86
N THR A 17 13.16 3.10 2.10
CA THR A 17 14.35 3.65 1.43
C THR A 17 14.35 3.30 -0.06
N ALA A 18 15.12 4.03 -0.86
CA ALA A 18 15.28 3.72 -2.28
C ALA A 18 15.79 2.28 -2.52
N ARG A 19 16.67 1.78 -1.64
CA ARG A 19 17.19 0.41 -1.74
C ARG A 19 16.12 -0.64 -1.43
N GLU A 20 15.33 -0.43 -0.40
CA GLU A 20 14.21 -1.31 -0.06
C GLU A 20 13.17 -1.31 -1.17
N THR A 21 12.82 -0.14 -1.72
CA THR A 21 11.93 -0.01 -2.87
C THR A 21 12.44 -0.81 -4.07
N GLU A 22 13.73 -0.72 -4.38
CA GLU A 22 14.34 -1.49 -5.46
C GLU A 22 14.18 -3.00 -5.24
N ILE A 23 14.45 -3.49 -4.03
CA ILE A 23 14.29 -4.90 -3.66
C ILE A 23 12.84 -5.35 -3.83
N LEU A 24 11.88 -4.59 -3.29
CA LEU A 24 10.46 -4.90 -3.39
C LEU A 24 9.99 -5.00 -4.85
N LEU A 25 10.40 -4.05 -5.70
CA LEU A 25 10.06 -4.08 -7.13
C LEU A 25 10.75 -5.23 -7.87
N GLN A 26 11.97 -5.60 -7.51
CA GLN A 26 12.65 -6.77 -8.07
C GLN A 26 11.91 -8.07 -7.72
N GLU A 27 11.51 -8.26 -6.46
CA GLU A 27 10.77 -9.45 -6.04
C GLU A 27 9.39 -9.53 -6.69
N LEU A 28 8.65 -8.41 -6.74
CA LEU A 28 7.38 -8.37 -7.47
C LEU A 28 7.59 -8.68 -8.97
N THR A 29 8.65 -8.16 -9.60
CA THR A 29 8.97 -8.46 -10.99
C THR A 29 9.21 -9.94 -11.22
N LYS A 30 9.93 -10.61 -10.31
CA LYS A 30 10.15 -12.07 -10.36
C LYS A 30 8.83 -12.83 -10.26
N THR A 31 8.00 -12.47 -9.29
CA THR A 31 6.66 -13.04 -9.08
C THR A 31 5.81 -12.95 -10.35
N LEU A 32 5.79 -11.77 -11.00
CA LEU A 32 5.04 -11.55 -12.23
C LEU A 32 5.61 -12.35 -13.40
N LYS A 33 6.94 -12.39 -13.58
CA LYS A 33 7.60 -13.17 -14.65
C LYS A 33 7.40 -14.66 -14.52
N HIS A 34 7.31 -15.18 -13.30
CA HIS A 34 7.07 -16.61 -13.06
C HIS A 34 5.57 -16.95 -13.04
N ASN A 35 4.69 -15.99 -13.31
CA ASN A 35 3.23 -16.18 -13.30
C ASN A 35 2.73 -16.83 -12.00
N ILE A 36 3.32 -16.48 -10.84
CA ILE A 36 2.85 -16.97 -9.55
C ILE A 36 1.38 -16.59 -9.40
N PRO A 37 0.45 -17.52 -9.18
CA PRO A 37 -0.97 -17.20 -9.11
C PRO A 37 -1.32 -16.39 -7.86
N GLY A 38 -2.31 -15.50 -7.96
CA GLY A 38 -2.82 -14.69 -6.86
C GLY A 38 -2.65 -13.20 -7.09
N ASP A 39 -3.28 -12.40 -6.24
CA ASP A 39 -3.25 -10.94 -6.24
C ASP A 39 -2.07 -10.40 -5.41
N VAL A 40 -1.73 -9.13 -5.61
CA VAL A 40 -0.72 -8.42 -4.82
C VAL A 40 -1.41 -7.69 -3.68
N VAL A 41 -0.91 -7.86 -2.46
CA VAL A 41 -1.50 -7.30 -1.24
C VAL A 41 -0.47 -6.45 -0.50
N GLU A 42 -0.86 -5.25 -0.08
CA GLU A 42 -0.06 -4.38 0.78
C GLU A 42 -0.87 -4.04 2.04
N PHE A 43 -0.31 -4.38 3.20
CA PHE A 43 -0.84 -4.02 4.51
C PHE A 43 -0.10 -2.80 5.06
N GLY A 44 -0.83 -1.70 5.32
CA GLY A 44 -0.24 -0.45 5.76
C GLY A 44 0.34 0.35 4.59
N CYS A 45 -0.50 1.00 3.81
CA CYS A 45 -0.04 1.72 2.62
C CYS A 45 0.37 3.18 2.90
N TYR A 46 -0.01 3.76 4.04
CA TYR A 46 0.23 5.16 4.39
C TYR A 46 -0.04 6.10 3.21
N LYS A 47 0.97 6.86 2.75
CA LYS A 47 0.86 7.76 1.59
C LYS A 47 0.80 7.04 0.24
N ALA A 48 0.84 5.73 0.23
CA ALA A 48 0.80 4.87 -0.96
C ALA A 48 1.91 5.15 -1.98
N ASP A 49 3.11 5.54 -1.51
CA ASP A 49 4.25 5.76 -2.41
C ASP A 49 4.70 4.46 -3.06
N THR A 50 4.86 3.40 -2.27
CA THR A 50 5.20 2.06 -2.74
C THR A 50 4.06 1.45 -3.56
N SER A 51 2.82 1.62 -3.10
CA SER A 51 1.62 1.14 -3.81
C SER A 51 1.52 1.67 -5.26
N VAL A 52 1.85 2.96 -5.45
CA VAL A 52 1.89 3.58 -6.78
C VAL A 52 2.93 2.89 -7.68
N LEU A 53 4.09 2.53 -7.14
CA LEU A 53 5.12 1.84 -7.89
C LEU A 53 4.70 0.40 -8.24
N TYR A 54 4.05 -0.30 -7.31
CA TYR A 54 3.48 -1.62 -7.59
C TYR A 54 2.44 -1.56 -8.69
N GLN A 55 1.52 -0.60 -8.64
CA GLN A 55 0.50 -0.45 -9.67
C GLN A 55 1.11 -0.13 -11.04
N LYS A 56 2.12 0.75 -11.10
CA LYS A 56 2.85 1.03 -12.36
C LYS A 56 3.51 -0.22 -12.92
N LEU A 57 4.14 -1.02 -12.07
CA LEU A 57 4.78 -2.26 -12.50
C LEU A 57 3.74 -3.25 -13.03
N LEU A 58 2.63 -3.44 -12.29
CA LEU A 58 1.52 -4.29 -12.72
C LEU A 58 0.99 -3.88 -14.08
N GLU A 59 0.69 -2.59 -14.29
CA GLU A 59 0.19 -2.07 -15.56
C GLU A 59 1.20 -2.24 -16.70
N SER A 60 2.48 -1.99 -16.44
CA SER A 60 3.55 -2.16 -17.43
C SER A 60 3.71 -3.61 -17.90
N MET A 61 3.33 -4.57 -17.07
CA MET A 61 3.37 -6.00 -17.36
C MET A 61 2.01 -6.58 -17.78
N GLY A 62 1.01 -5.73 -18.07
CA GLY A 62 -0.30 -6.15 -18.55
C GLY A 62 -1.28 -6.58 -17.44
N HIS A 63 -0.95 -6.33 -16.18
CA HIS A 63 -1.81 -6.60 -15.03
C HIS A 63 -2.55 -5.33 -14.55
N GLY A 64 -3.36 -5.46 -13.51
CA GLY A 64 -4.03 -4.32 -12.86
C GLY A 64 -5.10 -3.63 -13.73
N GLY A 65 -5.55 -4.26 -14.80
CA GLY A 65 -6.44 -3.69 -15.79
C GLY A 65 -7.93 -3.92 -15.52
N ALA A 66 -8.77 -2.98 -15.94
CA ALA A 66 -10.18 -3.23 -16.11
C ALA A 66 -10.40 -4.34 -17.15
N PHE A 67 -11.40 -5.17 -16.87
CA PHE A 67 -11.90 -6.25 -17.69
C PHE A 67 -11.80 -5.97 -19.21
N GLN A 68 -11.04 -6.80 -19.92
CA GLN A 68 -11.04 -6.90 -21.37
C GLN A 68 -11.78 -8.19 -21.73
N PRO A 69 -13.00 -8.13 -22.30
CA PRO A 69 -13.87 -9.29 -22.48
C PRO A 69 -13.38 -10.30 -23.54
N GLU A 70 -12.34 -10.00 -24.30
CA GLU A 70 -12.00 -10.74 -25.51
C GLU A 70 -11.01 -11.88 -25.30
N ASN A 71 -10.47 -12.08 -24.09
CA ASN A 71 -9.49 -13.14 -23.85
C ASN A 71 -9.61 -13.74 -22.45
N GLN A 72 -10.48 -14.75 -22.29
CA GLN A 72 -10.74 -15.41 -21.00
C GLN A 72 -9.49 -16.02 -20.35
N ALA A 73 -8.53 -16.51 -21.14
CA ALA A 73 -7.28 -17.06 -20.63
C ALA A 73 -6.33 -15.97 -20.07
N ALA A 74 -6.33 -14.78 -20.66
CA ALA A 74 -5.56 -13.64 -20.15
C ALA A 74 -6.20 -13.02 -18.88
N GLN A 75 -7.51 -13.18 -18.69
CA GLN A 75 -8.24 -12.72 -17.49
C GLN A 75 -7.89 -13.54 -16.24
N ALA A 76 -7.71 -14.84 -16.38
CA ALA A 76 -7.36 -15.73 -15.27
C ALA A 76 -5.96 -15.46 -14.68
N SER A 77 -5.12 -14.69 -15.41
CA SER A 77 -3.77 -14.32 -14.98
C SER A 77 -3.63 -12.86 -14.56
N GLN A 78 -4.70 -12.06 -14.66
CA GLN A 78 -4.63 -10.63 -14.27
C GLN A 78 -4.61 -10.48 -12.75
N LYS A 79 -3.51 -9.91 -12.24
CA LYS A 79 -3.38 -9.58 -10.82
C LYS A 79 -3.95 -8.21 -10.52
N MET A 80 -4.60 -8.12 -9.37
CA MET A 80 -5.08 -6.86 -8.78
C MET A 80 -4.14 -6.44 -7.64
N LEU A 81 -4.04 -5.14 -7.40
CA LEU A 81 -3.43 -4.61 -6.18
C LEU A 81 -4.52 -4.36 -5.13
N TRP A 82 -4.29 -4.87 -3.93
CA TRP A 82 -5.16 -4.66 -2.78
C TRP A 82 -4.40 -3.89 -1.71
N LEU A 83 -5.01 -2.84 -1.18
CA LEU A 83 -4.46 -2.01 -0.12
C LEU A 83 -5.34 -2.09 1.11
N TYR A 84 -4.72 -2.38 2.24
CA TYR A 84 -5.37 -2.43 3.56
C TYR A 84 -4.71 -1.41 4.46
N ASP A 85 -5.50 -0.51 5.03
CA ASP A 85 -5.02 0.49 5.98
C ASP A 85 -6.18 0.93 6.87
N SER A 86 -5.90 1.35 8.09
CA SER A 86 -6.93 1.92 8.96
C SER A 86 -7.44 3.25 8.43
N PHE A 87 -6.59 4.02 7.75
CA PHE A 87 -6.83 5.42 7.37
C PHE A 87 -7.19 6.30 8.57
N GLU A 88 -6.78 5.89 9.76
CA GLU A 88 -6.96 6.57 11.05
C GLU A 88 -5.62 6.82 11.76
N GLY A 89 -4.51 6.47 11.10
CA GLY A 89 -3.18 6.50 11.69
C GLY A 89 -2.93 5.27 12.57
N LEU A 90 -1.85 5.32 13.33
CA LEU A 90 -1.46 4.24 14.22
C LEU A 90 -2.43 4.11 15.40
N PRO A 91 -2.78 2.90 15.84
CA PRO A 91 -3.57 2.67 17.04
C PRO A 91 -2.78 3.07 18.30
N ALA A 92 -3.46 3.09 19.45
CA ALA A 92 -2.78 3.21 20.72
C ALA A 92 -1.85 2.01 20.92
N LYS A 93 -0.65 2.28 21.47
CA LYS A 93 0.33 1.23 21.78
C LYS A 93 -0.24 0.24 22.79
N THR A 94 -0.01 -1.03 22.54
CA THR A 94 -0.27 -2.10 23.48
C THR A 94 0.95 -2.30 24.40
N ARG A 95 0.86 -3.22 25.37
CA ARG A 95 1.98 -3.55 26.24
C ARG A 95 3.15 -4.16 25.46
N GLU A 96 2.84 -4.92 24.42
CA GLU A 96 3.76 -5.60 23.52
C GLU A 96 4.57 -4.61 22.66
N ASP A 97 3.99 -3.45 22.35
CA ASP A 97 4.64 -2.39 21.57
C ASP A 97 5.67 -1.58 22.38
N ASN A 98 5.71 -1.77 23.70
CA ASN A 98 6.64 -1.06 24.57
C ASN A 98 8.02 -1.72 24.50
N SER A 99 8.95 -1.09 23.82
CA SER A 99 10.35 -1.49 23.76
C SER A 99 11.26 -0.32 24.14
N ALA A 100 12.49 -0.60 24.52
CA ALA A 100 13.50 0.43 24.82
C ALA A 100 13.76 1.38 23.63
N ALA A 101 13.41 0.99 22.40
CA ALA A 101 13.44 1.77 21.18
C ALA A 101 12.04 2.29 20.79
N GLY A 102 11.01 2.04 21.56
CA GLY A 102 9.61 2.06 21.17
C GLY A 102 8.88 3.39 21.24
N ASP A 103 9.56 4.51 21.50
CA ASP A 103 8.90 5.82 21.57
C ASP A 103 8.90 6.58 20.24
N ALA A 104 9.29 5.90 19.15
CA ALA A 104 9.42 6.54 17.83
C ALA A 104 8.07 7.02 17.24
N PHE A 105 6.95 6.34 17.56
CA PHE A 105 5.63 6.66 17.01
C PHE A 105 4.56 6.73 18.11
N GLN A 106 3.56 7.56 17.91
CA GLN A 106 2.42 7.76 18.81
C GLN A 106 1.10 7.43 18.11
N ALA A 107 0.04 7.18 18.90
CA ALA A 107 -1.30 7.00 18.38
C ALA A 107 -1.73 8.19 17.50
N GLY A 108 -2.33 7.90 16.35
CA GLY A 108 -2.77 8.88 15.37
C GLY A 108 -1.68 9.39 14.42
N GLU A 109 -0.40 9.06 14.63
CA GLU A 109 0.64 9.34 13.66
C GLU A 109 0.46 8.48 12.39
N LEU A 110 1.13 8.86 11.31
CA LEU A 110 1.01 8.24 9.99
C LEU A 110 -0.43 8.29 9.42
N LEU A 111 -1.21 9.27 9.86
CA LEU A 111 -2.55 9.48 9.33
C LEU A 111 -2.49 9.91 7.87
N VAL A 112 -3.24 9.21 7.06
CA VAL A 112 -3.59 9.56 5.67
C VAL A 112 -5.04 9.15 5.45
N THR A 113 -5.77 9.86 4.64
CA THR A 113 -7.15 9.47 4.33
C THR A 113 -7.22 8.57 3.10
N LYS A 114 -8.17 7.66 3.06
CA LYS A 114 -8.48 6.86 1.87
C LYS A 114 -8.67 7.74 0.62
N ARG A 115 -9.26 8.93 0.80
CA ARG A 115 -9.48 9.90 -0.27
C ARG A 115 -8.15 10.40 -0.86
N GLU A 116 -7.18 10.75 -0.03
CA GLU A 116 -5.87 11.21 -0.49
C GLU A 116 -5.16 10.13 -1.30
N VAL A 117 -5.24 8.87 -0.87
CA VAL A 117 -4.68 7.73 -1.63
C VAL A 117 -5.37 7.61 -2.98
N ILE A 118 -6.70 7.64 -3.04
CA ILE A 118 -7.46 7.60 -4.30
C ILE A 118 -7.07 8.76 -5.24
N GLU A 119 -6.99 9.98 -4.70
CA GLU A 119 -6.62 11.18 -5.47
C GLU A 119 -5.19 11.06 -6.02
N LYS A 120 -4.26 10.46 -5.27
CA LYS A 120 -2.90 10.20 -5.72
C LYS A 120 -2.86 9.27 -6.94
N PHE A 121 -3.56 8.14 -6.90
CA PHE A 121 -3.65 7.22 -8.05
C PHE A 121 -4.26 7.91 -9.27
N LYS A 122 -5.36 8.65 -9.10
CA LYS A 122 -6.01 9.43 -10.18
C LYS A 122 -5.06 10.46 -10.78
N LYS A 123 -4.34 11.23 -9.95
CA LYS A 123 -3.36 12.24 -10.40
C LYS A 123 -2.22 11.61 -11.20
N MET A 124 -1.84 10.39 -10.87
CA MET A 124 -0.81 9.65 -11.58
C MET A 124 -1.32 8.94 -12.85
N GLY A 125 -2.63 9.02 -13.14
CA GLY A 125 -3.24 8.33 -14.28
C GLY A 125 -3.27 6.81 -14.17
N LEU A 126 -3.16 6.28 -12.93
CA LEU A 126 -3.12 4.85 -12.65
C LEU A 126 -4.52 4.31 -12.34
N LYS A 127 -4.72 3.03 -12.60
CA LYS A 127 -5.92 2.31 -12.18
C LYS A 127 -5.99 2.27 -10.66
N LEU A 128 -7.21 2.36 -10.14
CA LEU A 128 -7.41 2.31 -8.70
C LEU A 128 -7.25 0.86 -8.21
N PRO A 129 -6.43 0.64 -7.16
CA PRO A 129 -6.39 -0.62 -6.46
C PRO A 129 -7.70 -0.88 -5.71
N LYS A 130 -7.90 -2.10 -5.25
CA LYS A 130 -8.94 -2.38 -4.26
C LYS A 130 -8.47 -1.86 -2.90
N ILE A 131 -9.22 -0.94 -2.29
CA ILE A 131 -8.83 -0.29 -1.04
C ILE A 131 -9.85 -0.64 0.04
N LYS A 132 -9.40 -1.39 1.05
CA LYS A 132 -10.17 -1.74 2.25
C LYS A 132 -9.70 -0.87 3.41
N LYS A 133 -10.66 -0.15 4.04
CA LYS A 133 -10.43 0.53 5.31
C LYS A 133 -10.72 -0.45 6.44
N ALA A 134 -9.71 -0.83 7.19
CA ALA A 134 -9.83 -1.66 8.39
C ALA A 134 -8.53 -1.60 9.22
N PHE A 135 -8.62 -1.82 10.52
CA PHE A 135 -7.48 -2.34 11.28
C PHE A 135 -7.28 -3.81 10.93
N PHE A 136 -6.07 -4.31 11.02
CA PHE A 136 -5.76 -5.67 10.55
C PHE A 136 -6.48 -6.74 11.35
N ASP A 137 -6.72 -6.50 12.63
CA ASP A 137 -7.47 -7.40 13.51
C ASP A 137 -8.97 -7.48 13.16
N ASP A 138 -9.50 -6.49 12.43
CA ASP A 138 -10.90 -6.43 12.00
C ASP A 138 -11.13 -7.11 10.63
N LEU A 139 -10.06 -7.61 9.98
CA LEU A 139 -10.16 -8.23 8.67
C LEU A 139 -10.66 -9.67 8.77
N ASP A 140 -11.71 -9.99 8.01
CA ASP A 140 -12.14 -11.37 7.80
C ASP A 140 -11.31 -11.99 6.67
N ILE A 141 -10.52 -13.02 7.01
CA ILE A 141 -9.63 -13.69 6.05
C ILE A 141 -10.40 -14.29 4.88
N ILE A 142 -11.63 -14.72 5.10
CA ILE A 142 -12.44 -15.39 4.05
C ILE A 142 -13.07 -14.36 3.10
N TYR A 143 -13.54 -13.23 3.63
CA TYR A 143 -14.35 -12.27 2.86
C TYR A 143 -13.55 -11.02 2.43
N ASP A 144 -12.54 -10.64 3.17
CA ASP A 144 -11.82 -9.38 2.97
C ASP A 144 -10.51 -9.54 2.20
N ILE A 145 -9.90 -10.72 2.22
CA ILE A 145 -8.60 -11.00 1.61
C ILE A 145 -8.80 -11.81 0.30
N PRO A 146 -8.02 -11.55 -0.76
CA PRO A 146 -8.13 -12.35 -1.97
C PRO A 146 -7.79 -13.83 -1.69
N GLU A 147 -8.51 -14.75 -2.34
CA GLU A 147 -8.34 -16.20 -2.13
C GLU A 147 -6.88 -16.66 -2.33
N LYS A 148 -6.16 -15.99 -3.22
CA LYS A 148 -4.74 -16.28 -3.50
C LYS A 148 -3.94 -14.99 -3.49
N ILE A 149 -2.82 -15.01 -2.80
CA ILE A 149 -1.82 -13.94 -2.76
C ILE A 149 -0.54 -14.43 -3.43
N SER A 150 0.06 -13.59 -4.24
CA SER A 150 1.30 -13.90 -4.98
C SER A 150 2.49 -13.08 -4.50
#